data_2d6353162debfb8a2bd38a3e4b75b7d8
#
_entry.id   2d6353162debfb8a2bd38a3e4b75b7d8
#
_cell.length_a   1.000
_cell.length_b   1.000
_cell.length_c   1.000
_cell.angle_alpha   90.00
_cell.angle_beta   90.00
_cell.angle_gamma   90.00
#
_symmetry.space_group_name_H-M   'P 1'
#
loop_
_entity.id
_entity.type
_entity.pdbx_description
1 polymer ?
#
loop_
_entity_poly.entity_id
_entity_poly.type
_entity_poly.pdbx_seq_one_letter_code
_entity_poly.pdbx_strand_id
1 'polypeptide(L)'
;MPRQLAGLLCVLFGLAGAPALACPFRATDAETPAASAGAAQVLALGGAGRLQLDLQRAPATLLHSGDLLIARYAEGHYLAHRLLEGNEMGADEGERLDLPRQVRLLFGALPLDGLPDAERERLQAQRQALGLCDRRASVSRYRVAGTEVYRLRGSQAGKPYHALYLLDGPQVHYLDSSGSDAFVEQLLASLRRR
;
A
#
# COMPACT_ATOMS: atom_id res chain seq x y z
N MET A 1 -20.91 24.92 -67.42
CA MET A 1 -19.90 24.55 -66.47
C MET A 1 -20.50 24.62 -65.05
N PRO A 2 -20.94 23.53 -64.45
CA PRO A 2 -21.48 23.55 -63.11
C PRO A 2 -20.39 23.26 -62.05
N ARG A 3 -20.28 24.14 -61.07
CA ARG A 3 -19.46 24.00 -59.86
C ARG A 3 -20.09 23.02 -58.91
N GLN A 4 -19.43 21.90 -58.66
CA GLN A 4 -19.79 20.97 -57.60
C GLN A 4 -19.27 21.51 -56.26
N LEU A 5 -20.19 21.79 -55.32
CA LEU A 5 -19.93 22.05 -53.91
C LEU A 5 -19.85 20.68 -53.22
N ALA A 6 -18.63 20.28 -52.85
CA ALA A 6 -18.38 19.14 -52.00
C ALA A 6 -18.63 19.55 -50.55
N GLY A 7 -19.73 19.05 -49.95
CA GLY A 7 -20.03 19.23 -48.54
C GLY A 7 -19.13 18.35 -47.69
N LEU A 8 -18.32 19.01 -46.85
CA LEU A 8 -17.45 18.36 -45.82
C LEU A 8 -18.30 17.96 -44.61
N LEU A 9 -18.67 16.68 -44.53
CA LEU A 9 -19.40 16.11 -43.38
C LEU A 9 -18.39 15.88 -42.25
N CYS A 10 -18.28 16.80 -41.29
CA CYS A 10 -17.54 16.59 -40.04
C CYS A 10 -18.30 15.59 -39.18
N VAL A 11 -17.86 14.32 -39.19
CA VAL A 11 -18.31 13.31 -38.23
C VAL A 11 -17.61 13.59 -36.93
N LEU A 12 -18.33 14.24 -35.99
CA LEU A 12 -17.95 14.36 -34.61
C LEU A 12 -18.11 12.95 -33.98
N PHE A 13 -17.01 12.19 -33.97
CA PHE A 13 -16.88 11.05 -33.07
C PHE A 13 -16.83 11.57 -31.62
N GLY A 14 -17.98 11.58 -30.97
CA GLY A 14 -18.08 11.74 -29.55
C GLY A 14 -17.27 10.62 -28.90
N LEU A 15 -16.11 10.99 -28.30
CA LEU A 15 -15.39 10.15 -27.35
C LEU A 15 -16.33 9.92 -26.16
N ALA A 16 -17.21 8.92 -26.28
CA ALA A 16 -17.89 8.35 -25.12
C ALA A 16 -16.78 7.78 -24.23
N GLY A 17 -16.39 8.54 -23.20
CA GLY A 17 -15.48 8.07 -22.17
C GLY A 17 -16.04 6.74 -21.68
N ALA A 18 -15.31 5.65 -21.88
CA ALA A 18 -15.67 4.38 -21.33
C ALA A 18 -15.84 4.57 -19.82
N PRO A 19 -16.97 4.14 -19.21
CA PRO A 19 -17.14 4.25 -17.78
C PRO A 19 -15.95 3.56 -17.13
N ALA A 20 -15.26 4.27 -16.25
CA ALA A 20 -14.17 3.68 -15.47
C ALA A 20 -14.76 2.45 -14.78
N LEU A 21 -14.33 1.26 -15.21
CA LEU A 21 -14.84 0.00 -14.68
C LEU A 21 -14.62 0.04 -13.17
N ALA A 22 -15.72 0.00 -12.41
CA ALA A 22 -15.66 -0.05 -10.96
C ALA A 22 -14.74 -1.22 -10.58
N CYS A 23 -13.73 -0.94 -9.78
CA CYS A 23 -12.81 -1.94 -9.25
C CYS A 23 -13.30 -2.36 -7.86
N PRO A 24 -14.23 -3.32 -7.74
CA PRO A 24 -14.69 -3.81 -6.45
C PRO A 24 -13.56 -4.62 -5.82
N PHE A 25 -12.89 -4.02 -4.85
CA PHE A 25 -11.82 -4.67 -4.12
C PHE A 25 -12.08 -4.64 -2.63
N ARG A 26 -11.81 -5.75 -1.96
CA ARG A 26 -11.83 -5.85 -0.51
C ARG A 26 -10.69 -6.75 -0.03
N ALA A 27 -9.93 -6.26 0.94
CA ALA A 27 -8.91 -7.05 1.62
C ALA A 27 -9.55 -8.26 2.33
N THR A 28 -8.84 -9.39 2.31
CA THR A 28 -9.26 -10.62 3.00
C THR A 28 -8.76 -10.56 4.45
N ASP A 29 -9.66 -10.81 5.41
CA ASP A 29 -9.26 -10.96 6.82
C ASP A 29 -8.39 -12.22 6.97
N ALA A 30 -7.27 -12.08 7.67
CA ALA A 30 -6.32 -13.13 7.90
C ALA A 30 -5.97 -13.28 9.38
N GLU A 31 -5.68 -14.49 9.79
CA GLU A 31 -5.21 -14.77 11.13
C GLU A 31 -3.79 -14.23 11.32
N THR A 32 -3.52 -13.70 12.51
CA THR A 32 -2.18 -13.27 12.88
C THR A 32 -1.27 -14.50 13.02
N PRO A 33 -0.10 -14.51 12.34
CA PRO A 33 0.85 -15.59 12.50
C PRO A 33 1.28 -15.75 13.96
N ALA A 34 1.51 -16.98 14.40
CA ALA A 34 1.98 -17.26 15.75
C ALA A 34 3.35 -16.59 16.00
N ALA A 35 3.49 -15.97 17.17
CA ALA A 35 4.76 -15.33 17.54
C ALA A 35 5.89 -16.37 17.60
N SER A 36 7.01 -16.05 16.95
CA SER A 36 8.24 -16.83 17.06
C SER A 36 9.10 -16.28 18.20
N ALA A 37 9.75 -17.15 18.94
CA ALA A 37 10.66 -16.76 20.00
C ALA A 37 12.01 -16.26 19.46
N GLY A 38 12.51 -15.19 20.06
CA GLY A 38 13.86 -14.68 19.85
C GLY A 38 13.98 -13.64 18.74
N ALA A 39 14.47 -12.45 19.10
CA ALA A 39 14.84 -11.39 18.18
C ALA A 39 16.34 -11.23 18.17
N ALA A 40 16.94 -11.12 16.98
CA ALA A 40 18.32 -10.71 16.85
C ALA A 40 18.46 -9.19 17.09
N GLN A 41 17.45 -8.43 16.75
CA GLN A 41 17.41 -6.97 16.87
C GLN A 41 15.96 -6.48 16.95
N VAL A 42 15.73 -5.45 17.75
CA VAL A 42 14.42 -4.76 17.85
C VAL A 42 14.48 -3.48 17.04
N LEU A 43 13.51 -3.30 16.14
CA LEU A 43 13.31 -2.10 15.36
C LEU A 43 12.15 -1.30 15.95
N ALA A 44 12.41 -0.08 16.43
CA ALA A 44 11.38 0.86 16.83
C ALA A 44 10.94 1.68 15.61
N LEU A 45 9.64 1.74 15.37
CA LEU A 45 9.07 2.46 14.23
C LEU A 45 8.61 3.85 14.64
N GLY A 46 9.01 4.85 13.84
CA GLY A 46 8.64 6.26 14.03
C GLY A 46 9.32 6.93 15.23
N GLY A 47 9.24 8.27 15.28
CA GLY A 47 9.90 9.08 16.30
C GLY A 47 9.43 8.82 17.74
N ALA A 48 8.18 8.36 17.93
CA ALA A 48 7.66 8.00 19.24
C ALA A 48 7.96 6.54 19.63
N GLY A 49 8.43 5.68 18.70
CA GLY A 49 8.82 4.30 18.94
C GLY A 49 7.72 3.43 19.56
N ARG A 50 6.44 3.78 19.33
CA ARG A 50 5.30 3.07 19.93
C ARG A 50 5.08 1.68 19.35
N LEU A 51 5.45 1.51 18.08
CA LEU A 51 5.43 0.21 17.42
C LEU A 51 6.85 -0.35 17.35
N GLN A 52 6.96 -1.64 17.59
CA GLN A 52 8.23 -2.35 17.53
C GLN A 52 8.07 -3.63 16.71
N LEU A 53 9.13 -3.95 15.96
CA LEU A 53 9.26 -5.21 15.21
C LEU A 53 10.54 -5.91 15.66
N ASP A 54 10.51 -7.23 15.75
CA ASP A 54 11.68 -8.04 15.98
C ASP A 54 12.24 -8.54 14.65
N LEU A 55 13.45 -8.12 14.34
CA LEU A 55 14.20 -8.68 13.25
C LEU A 55 14.81 -10.00 13.73
N GLN A 56 14.36 -11.12 13.15
CA GLN A 56 14.80 -12.47 13.53
C GLN A 56 16.28 -12.69 13.19
N ARG A 57 16.80 -11.95 12.22
CA ARG A 57 18.22 -11.95 11.82
C ARG A 57 18.74 -10.53 11.81
N ALA A 58 20.01 -10.37 12.18
CA ALA A 58 20.68 -9.09 12.04
C ALA A 58 20.85 -8.77 10.54
N PRO A 59 20.48 -7.57 10.08
CA PRO A 59 20.77 -7.16 8.71
C PRO A 59 22.27 -7.01 8.50
N ALA A 60 22.72 -7.32 7.28
CA ALA A 60 24.12 -7.11 6.87
C ALA A 60 24.46 -5.62 6.78
N THR A 61 23.47 -4.80 6.44
CA THR A 61 23.59 -3.34 6.40
C THR A 61 22.31 -2.69 6.89
N LEU A 62 22.45 -1.69 7.74
CA LEU A 62 21.36 -0.83 8.18
C LEU A 62 21.68 0.60 7.74
N LEU A 63 20.79 1.17 6.92
CA LEU A 63 20.87 2.56 6.47
C LEU A 63 19.71 3.33 7.11
N HIS A 64 20.01 4.51 7.61
CA HIS A 64 19.00 5.42 8.16
C HIS A 64 19.24 6.82 7.61
N SER A 65 18.20 7.45 7.09
CA SER A 65 18.24 8.82 6.58
C SER A 65 16.86 9.47 6.79
N GLY A 66 16.80 10.45 7.69
CA GLY A 66 15.53 11.09 8.06
C GLY A 66 14.52 10.06 8.54
N ASP A 67 13.36 9.97 7.84
CA ASP A 67 12.28 9.03 8.18
C ASP A 67 12.41 7.67 7.49
N LEU A 68 13.42 7.49 6.62
CA LEU A 68 13.67 6.25 5.90
C LEU A 68 14.69 5.39 6.63
N LEU A 69 14.32 4.13 6.86
CA LEU A 69 15.21 3.11 7.37
C LEU A 69 15.22 1.94 6.38
N ILE A 70 16.40 1.45 6.01
CA ILE A 70 16.55 0.28 5.12
C ILE A 70 17.46 -0.73 5.79
N ALA A 71 16.95 -1.93 6.00
CA ALA A 71 17.71 -3.10 6.42
C ALA A 71 17.95 -4.02 5.21
N ARG A 72 19.20 -4.27 4.87
CA ARG A 72 19.59 -5.22 3.81
C ARG A 72 20.17 -6.48 4.42
N TYR A 73 19.76 -7.62 3.92
CA TYR A 73 20.18 -8.95 4.39
C TYR A 73 21.16 -9.59 3.41
N ALA A 74 22.03 -10.46 3.95
CA ALA A 74 23.05 -11.14 3.16
C ALA A 74 22.46 -11.99 2.01
N GLU A 75 21.25 -12.51 2.18
CA GLU A 75 20.51 -13.28 1.18
C GLU A 75 19.95 -12.43 0.02
N GLY A 76 20.22 -11.12 0.03
CA GLY A 76 19.85 -10.19 -1.05
C GLY A 76 18.43 -9.63 -0.98
N HIS A 77 17.66 -9.93 0.08
CA HIS A 77 16.41 -9.24 0.33
C HIS A 77 16.59 -8.02 1.23
N TYR A 78 15.57 -7.17 1.29
CA TYR A 78 15.55 -5.97 2.12
C TYR A 78 14.22 -5.82 2.84
N LEU A 79 14.24 -4.97 3.86
CA LEU A 79 13.10 -4.38 4.53
C LEU A 79 13.35 -2.86 4.59
N ALA A 80 12.43 -2.07 4.06
CA ALA A 80 12.47 -0.62 4.21
C ALA A 80 11.25 -0.16 5.02
N HIS A 81 11.43 0.91 5.81
CA HIS A 81 10.37 1.53 6.59
C HIS A 81 10.40 3.04 6.44
N ARG A 82 9.24 3.65 6.35
CA ARG A 82 9.01 5.10 6.42
C ARG A 82 7.60 5.40 6.91
N LEU A 83 7.35 6.64 7.28
CA LEU A 83 5.98 7.14 7.43
C LEU A 83 5.39 7.40 6.05
N LEU A 84 4.11 7.06 5.89
CA LEU A 84 3.36 7.37 4.67
C LEU A 84 2.97 8.84 4.68
N GLU A 85 3.14 9.50 3.54
CA GLU A 85 2.77 10.89 3.35
C GLU A 85 1.52 11.05 2.48
N GLY A 86 0.85 12.21 2.59
CA GLY A 86 -0.39 12.48 1.86
C GLY A 86 -0.22 12.46 0.34
N ASN A 87 0.88 13.01 -0.18
CA ASN A 87 1.21 13.03 -1.60
C ASN A 87 1.32 11.62 -2.21
N GLU A 88 1.75 10.63 -1.43
CA GLU A 88 1.82 9.23 -1.86
C GLU A 88 0.44 8.58 -1.97
N MET A 89 -0.54 9.15 -1.28
CA MET A 89 -1.96 8.79 -1.39
C MET A 89 -2.70 9.72 -2.36
N GLY A 90 -1.95 10.49 -3.17
CA GLY A 90 -2.48 11.37 -4.21
C GLY A 90 -3.13 12.64 -3.66
N ALA A 91 -2.74 13.10 -2.47
CA ALA A 91 -3.13 14.42 -1.98
C ALA A 91 -2.51 15.52 -2.84
N ASP A 92 -3.27 16.57 -3.09
CA ASP A 92 -2.74 17.79 -3.66
C ASP A 92 -1.86 18.53 -2.65
N GLU A 93 -1.03 19.45 -3.15
CA GLU A 93 -0.17 20.26 -2.29
C GLU A 93 -0.99 21.03 -1.25
N GLY A 94 -0.68 20.81 0.04
CA GLY A 94 -1.39 21.40 1.16
C GLY A 94 -2.68 20.67 1.60
N GLU A 95 -3.13 19.65 0.88
CA GLU A 95 -4.26 18.81 1.30
C GLU A 95 -3.85 17.94 2.49
N ARG A 96 -4.65 17.96 3.57
CA ARG A 96 -4.46 17.09 4.72
C ARG A 96 -5.41 15.89 4.62
N LEU A 97 -4.84 14.72 4.36
CA LEU A 97 -5.59 13.47 4.34
C LEU A 97 -5.61 12.80 5.72
N ASP A 98 -6.74 12.22 6.07
CA ASP A 98 -6.80 11.17 7.10
C ASP A 98 -6.23 9.88 6.51
N LEU A 99 -4.90 9.70 6.62
CA LEU A 99 -4.18 8.59 6.02
C LEU A 99 -4.73 7.22 6.45
N PRO A 100 -5.02 6.94 7.73
CA PRO A 100 -5.65 5.69 8.13
C PRO A 100 -7.00 5.44 7.43
N ARG A 101 -7.83 6.48 7.27
CA ARG A 101 -9.09 6.39 6.52
C ARG A 101 -8.83 6.10 5.05
N GLN A 102 -7.86 6.78 4.42
CA GLN A 102 -7.52 6.56 3.01
C GLN A 102 -7.02 5.12 2.76
N VAL A 103 -6.19 4.57 3.63
CA VAL A 103 -5.75 3.18 3.55
C VAL A 103 -6.92 2.20 3.66
N ARG A 104 -7.87 2.45 4.57
CA ARG A 104 -9.08 1.61 4.69
C ARG A 104 -9.98 1.70 3.45
N LEU A 105 -10.14 2.88 2.87
CA LEU A 105 -10.85 3.07 1.61
C LEU A 105 -10.13 2.37 0.46
N LEU A 106 -8.82 2.55 0.33
CA LEU A 106 -8.00 1.94 -0.71
C LEU A 106 -8.13 0.40 -0.71
N PHE A 107 -8.10 -0.22 0.46
CA PHE A 107 -8.15 -1.67 0.60
C PHE A 107 -9.56 -2.23 0.87
N GLY A 108 -10.60 -1.40 0.73
CA GLY A 108 -12.00 -1.85 0.75
C GLY A 108 -12.52 -2.24 2.14
N ALA A 109 -11.87 -1.80 3.23
CA ALA A 109 -12.40 -1.93 4.58
C ALA A 109 -13.49 -0.90 4.89
N LEU A 110 -13.51 0.20 4.13
CA LEU A 110 -14.60 1.18 4.10
C LEU A 110 -15.21 1.22 2.69
N PRO A 111 -16.54 1.46 2.57
CA PRO A 111 -17.18 1.61 1.28
C PRO A 111 -16.76 2.92 0.60
N LEU A 112 -16.82 2.95 -0.73
CA LEU A 112 -16.57 4.16 -1.52
C LEU A 112 -17.85 4.97 -1.76
N ASP A 113 -18.99 4.48 -1.29
CA ASP A 113 -20.28 5.14 -1.43
C ASP A 113 -20.29 6.46 -0.66
N GLY A 114 -20.85 7.49 -1.29
CA GLY A 114 -20.92 8.83 -0.70
C GLY A 114 -19.63 9.65 -0.73
N LEU A 115 -18.54 9.12 -1.32
CA LEU A 115 -17.34 9.92 -1.56
C LEU A 115 -17.54 10.88 -2.75
N PRO A 116 -16.87 12.05 -2.74
CA PRO A 116 -16.75 12.91 -3.92
C PRO A 116 -16.18 12.12 -5.10
N ASP A 117 -16.62 12.45 -6.32
CA ASP A 117 -16.21 11.74 -7.53
C ASP A 117 -14.68 11.74 -7.71
N ALA A 118 -14.03 12.89 -7.51
CA ALA A 118 -12.58 13.02 -7.61
C ALA A 118 -11.82 12.11 -6.62
N GLU A 119 -12.29 11.99 -5.36
CA GLU A 119 -11.69 11.08 -4.38
C GLU A 119 -11.88 9.62 -4.78
N ARG A 120 -13.07 9.28 -5.29
CA ARG A 120 -13.38 7.93 -5.77
C ARG A 120 -12.51 7.54 -6.98
N GLU A 121 -12.37 8.43 -7.95
CA GLU A 121 -11.53 8.22 -9.13
C GLU A 121 -10.06 8.04 -8.75
N ARG A 122 -9.54 8.87 -7.84
CA ARG A 122 -8.18 8.76 -7.30
C ARG A 122 -7.94 7.39 -6.67
N LEU A 123 -8.85 6.92 -5.80
CA LEU A 123 -8.74 5.61 -5.15
C LEU A 123 -8.83 4.46 -6.16
N GLN A 124 -9.67 4.57 -7.17
CA GLN A 124 -9.75 3.57 -8.24
C GLN A 124 -8.48 3.52 -9.07
N ALA A 125 -7.90 4.67 -9.42
CA ALA A 125 -6.62 4.74 -10.12
C ALA A 125 -5.49 4.10 -9.29
N GLN A 126 -5.45 4.35 -7.98
CA GLN A 126 -4.49 3.72 -7.08
C GLN A 126 -4.68 2.19 -7.00
N ARG A 127 -5.91 1.70 -6.89
CA ARG A 127 -6.20 0.26 -6.94
C ARG A 127 -5.72 -0.39 -8.23
N GLN A 128 -5.93 0.30 -9.36
CA GLN A 128 -5.44 -0.16 -10.66
C GLN A 128 -3.92 -0.23 -10.69
N ALA A 129 -3.25 0.84 -10.25
CA ALA A 129 -1.79 0.91 -10.20
C ALA A 129 -1.17 -0.18 -9.30
N LEU A 130 -1.83 -0.51 -8.19
CA LEU A 130 -1.42 -1.59 -7.29
C LEU A 130 -1.77 -3.00 -7.82
N GLY A 131 -2.42 -3.13 -8.97
CA GLY A 131 -2.81 -4.42 -9.55
C GLY A 131 -3.94 -5.14 -8.79
N LEU A 132 -4.74 -4.40 -8.02
CA LEU A 132 -5.84 -4.97 -7.25
C LEU A 132 -7.07 -5.28 -8.12
N CYS A 133 -7.26 -4.49 -9.19
CA CYS A 133 -8.41 -4.62 -10.07
C CYS A 133 -8.33 -5.87 -10.97
N ASP A 134 -7.14 -6.26 -11.36
CA ASP A 134 -6.85 -7.39 -12.24
C ASP A 134 -6.26 -8.60 -11.51
N ARG A 135 -6.29 -8.58 -10.18
CA ARG A 135 -5.83 -9.66 -9.29
C ARG A 135 -4.34 -10.00 -9.43
N ARG A 136 -3.52 -9.08 -9.98
CA ARG A 136 -2.05 -9.23 -9.97
C ARG A 136 -1.45 -9.08 -8.59
N ALA A 137 -2.19 -8.45 -7.69
CA ALA A 137 -1.84 -8.33 -6.28
C ALA A 137 -3.02 -8.77 -5.40
N SER A 138 -2.72 -9.15 -4.18
CA SER A 138 -3.69 -9.49 -3.13
C SER A 138 -3.40 -8.68 -1.87
N VAL A 139 -4.44 -8.44 -1.06
CA VAL A 139 -4.29 -7.76 0.24
C VAL A 139 -4.95 -8.59 1.32
N SER A 140 -4.18 -8.84 2.38
CA SER A 140 -4.67 -9.45 3.62
C SER A 140 -4.69 -8.39 4.71
N ARG A 141 -5.76 -8.39 5.53
CA ARG A 141 -5.92 -7.54 6.69
C ARG A 141 -5.70 -8.35 7.96
N TYR A 142 -4.85 -7.84 8.84
CA TYR A 142 -4.54 -8.44 10.14
C TYR A 142 -4.87 -7.47 11.26
N ARG A 143 -5.05 -8.01 12.45
CA ARG A 143 -5.08 -7.24 13.70
C ARG A 143 -4.03 -7.80 14.65
N VAL A 144 -2.91 -7.10 14.77
CA VAL A 144 -1.74 -7.54 15.56
C VAL A 144 -1.49 -6.55 16.67
N ALA A 145 -1.45 -7.00 17.94
CA ALA A 145 -1.22 -6.16 19.11
C ALA A 145 -2.09 -4.87 19.12
N GLY A 146 -3.35 -4.97 18.69
CA GLY A 146 -4.26 -3.83 18.60
C GLY A 146 -4.02 -2.90 17.40
N THR A 147 -3.03 -3.18 16.55
CA THR A 147 -2.72 -2.45 15.33
C THR A 147 -3.41 -3.12 14.14
N GLU A 148 -4.10 -2.32 13.34
CA GLU A 148 -4.65 -2.78 12.05
C GLU A 148 -3.55 -2.73 11.00
N VAL A 149 -3.34 -3.83 10.29
CA VAL A 149 -2.27 -3.97 9.30
C VAL A 149 -2.85 -4.49 7.99
N TYR A 150 -2.49 -3.86 6.88
CA TYR A 150 -2.77 -4.34 5.54
C TYR A 150 -1.47 -4.80 4.90
N ARG A 151 -1.43 -6.04 4.45
CA ARG A 151 -0.33 -6.61 3.68
C ARG A 151 -0.75 -6.75 2.23
N LEU A 152 -0.18 -5.91 1.38
CA LEU A 152 -0.22 -6.07 -0.06
C LEU A 152 0.88 -7.07 -0.46
N ARG A 153 0.51 -8.07 -1.25
CA ARG A 153 1.41 -9.05 -1.84
C ARG A 153 1.31 -8.98 -3.35
N GLY A 154 2.43 -8.80 -4.00
CA GLY A 154 2.55 -8.73 -5.46
C GLY A 154 3.87 -9.27 -5.95
N SER A 155 4.21 -8.94 -7.20
CA SER A 155 5.49 -9.26 -7.80
C SER A 155 6.06 -8.01 -8.45
N GLN A 156 7.34 -7.75 -8.21
CA GLN A 156 8.10 -6.68 -8.86
C GLN A 156 9.32 -7.29 -9.56
N ALA A 157 9.41 -7.08 -10.86
CA ALA A 157 10.46 -7.67 -11.70
C ALA A 157 10.58 -9.21 -11.52
N GLY A 158 9.45 -9.91 -11.38
CA GLY A 158 9.40 -11.37 -11.19
C GLY A 158 9.79 -11.86 -9.80
N LYS A 159 10.07 -10.98 -8.86
CA LYS A 159 10.39 -11.33 -7.47
C LYS A 159 9.21 -11.02 -6.54
N PRO A 160 9.02 -11.78 -5.45
CA PRO A 160 8.03 -11.45 -4.43
C PRO A 160 8.23 -10.02 -3.92
N TYR A 161 7.14 -9.31 -3.75
CA TYR A 161 7.11 -7.96 -3.20
C TYR A 161 5.98 -7.87 -2.19
N HIS A 162 6.27 -7.29 -1.04
CA HIS A 162 5.32 -7.07 0.04
C HIS A 162 5.35 -5.61 0.47
N ALA A 163 4.17 -5.02 0.61
CA ALA A 163 4.01 -3.74 1.28
C ALA A 163 3.07 -3.91 2.48
N LEU A 164 3.49 -3.38 3.63
CA LEU A 164 2.71 -3.40 4.86
C LEU A 164 2.33 -1.98 5.22
N TYR A 165 1.05 -1.77 5.51
CA TYR A 165 0.50 -0.51 6.00
C TYR A 165 0.02 -0.74 7.43
N LEU A 166 0.75 -0.19 8.42
CA LEU A 166 0.42 -0.33 9.84
C LEU A 166 -0.22 0.97 10.33
N LEU A 167 -1.46 0.88 10.79
CA LEU A 167 -2.24 2.04 11.22
C LEU A 167 -1.99 2.31 12.71
N ASP A 168 -1.26 3.39 13.03
CA ASP A 168 -0.95 3.80 14.41
C ASP A 168 -1.49 5.21 14.72
N GLY A 169 -2.71 5.26 15.21
CA GLY A 169 -3.42 6.52 15.45
C GLY A 169 -3.59 7.31 14.15
N PRO A 170 -3.09 8.55 14.05
CA PRO A 170 -3.16 9.36 12.84
C PRO A 170 -2.08 9.02 11.81
N GLN A 171 -1.08 8.23 12.18
CA GLN A 171 0.06 7.87 11.34
C GLN A 171 -0.16 6.52 10.65
N VAL A 172 0.45 6.36 9.50
CA VAL A 172 0.56 5.09 8.81
C VAL A 172 2.03 4.79 8.59
N HIS A 173 2.51 3.71 9.19
CA HIS A 173 3.85 3.20 8.89
C HIS A 173 3.76 2.35 7.63
N TYR A 174 4.60 2.65 6.67
CA TYR A 174 4.76 1.90 5.44
C TYR A 174 6.05 1.12 5.49
N LEU A 175 5.95 -0.20 5.32
CA LEU A 175 7.10 -1.07 5.16
C LEU A 175 7.00 -1.77 3.81
N ASP A 176 8.11 -1.84 3.10
CA ASP A 176 8.20 -2.67 1.91
C ASP A 176 9.36 -3.67 2.02
N SER A 177 9.18 -4.83 1.41
CA SER A 177 10.14 -5.93 1.51
C SER A 177 10.13 -6.79 0.25
N SER A 178 11.31 -7.24 -0.15
CA SER A 178 11.52 -8.29 -1.13
C SER A 178 11.78 -9.66 -0.49
N GLY A 179 11.53 -9.79 0.82
CA GLY A 179 11.67 -11.05 1.54
C GLY A 179 10.59 -12.08 1.16
N SER A 180 10.76 -13.30 1.65
CA SER A 180 9.76 -14.36 1.47
C SER A 180 8.49 -14.12 2.29
N ASP A 181 7.40 -14.84 1.96
CA ASP A 181 6.19 -14.84 2.77
C ASP A 181 6.48 -15.14 4.25
N ALA A 182 7.29 -16.16 4.52
CA ALA A 182 7.68 -16.54 5.87
C ALA A 182 8.43 -15.43 6.62
N PHE A 183 9.31 -14.70 5.94
CA PHE A 183 9.99 -13.54 6.53
C PHE A 183 8.99 -12.46 6.95
N VAL A 184 8.04 -12.13 6.09
CA VAL A 184 7.02 -11.09 6.39
C VAL A 184 6.05 -11.56 7.48
N GLU A 185 5.69 -12.83 7.50
CA GLU A 185 4.85 -13.41 8.56
C GLU A 185 5.55 -13.36 9.93
N GLN A 186 6.84 -13.64 9.98
CA GLN A 186 7.63 -13.47 11.21
C GLN A 186 7.69 -12.02 11.67
N LEU A 187 7.84 -11.06 10.75
CA LEU A 187 7.76 -9.63 11.10
C LEU A 187 6.41 -9.28 11.68
N LEU A 188 5.31 -9.71 11.04
CA LEU A 188 3.94 -9.46 11.53
C LEU A 188 3.72 -10.08 12.91
N ALA A 189 4.16 -11.33 13.11
CA ALA A 189 4.05 -12.04 14.38
C ALA A 189 4.81 -11.34 15.53
N SER A 190 5.84 -10.59 15.21
CA SER A 190 6.68 -9.87 16.17
C SER A 190 6.20 -8.45 16.49
N LEU A 191 5.21 -7.95 15.74
CA LEU A 191 4.71 -6.58 15.94
C LEU A 191 4.12 -6.44 17.35
N ARG A 192 4.58 -5.44 18.08
CA ARG A 192 4.04 -5.10 19.39
C ARG A 192 3.97 -3.59 19.61
N ARG A 193 3.10 -3.18 20.52
CA ARG A 193 3.09 -1.84 21.08
C ARG A 193 3.96 -1.79 22.34
N ARG A 194 4.68 -0.69 22.49
CA ARG A 194 5.43 -0.38 23.71
C ARG A 194 4.52 0.28 24.74
#